data_7d527e62dc89fa067029d3765291fe23
#
_entry.id   7d527e62dc89fa067029d3765291fe23
#
_cell.length_a   1.000
_cell.length_b   1.000
_cell.length_c   1.000
_cell.angle_alpha   90.00
_cell.angle_beta   90.00
_cell.angle_gamma   90.00
#
_symmetry.space_group_name_H-M   'P 1'
#
loop_
_entity.id
_entity.type
_entity.pdbx_description
1 polymer ?
#
loop_
_entity_poly.entity_id
_entity_poly.type
_entity_poly.pdbx_seq_one_letter_code
_entity_poly.pdbx_strand_id
1 'polypeptide(L)'
;MKKVCVVTGGGSGIGFAAAKEAAKKGYYVMIVGRNEKKLAGAVEELRKDGCEAEAYSCDVSDREHCFALARHAAECGAVKAVLHIAGMSPHMGDAEKIMQANALGTVNINDAFFEVIAEGGCVIDTSS
;
A
#
# COMPACT_ATOMS: atom_id res chain seq x y z
N MET A 1 14.02 12.72 9.06
CA MET A 1 12.88 12.47 8.18
C MET A 1 12.51 11.00 8.22
N LYS A 2 11.24 10.69 8.40
CA LYS A 2 10.78 9.30 8.45
C LYS A 2 10.92 8.64 7.09
N LYS A 3 11.28 7.37 7.10
CA LYS A 3 11.26 6.55 5.88
C LYS A 3 9.90 5.89 5.78
N VAL A 4 9.18 6.18 4.71
CA VAL A 4 7.81 5.70 4.53
C VAL A 4 7.80 4.48 3.60
N CYS A 5 7.09 3.44 4.03
CA CYS A 5 6.79 2.27 3.23
C CYS A 5 5.29 2.20 3.02
N VAL A 6 4.84 2.31 1.78
CA VAL A 6 3.43 2.21 1.44
C VAL A 6 3.12 0.79 0.99
N VAL A 7 2.14 0.15 1.62
CA VAL A 7 1.76 -1.22 1.30
C VAL A 7 0.29 -1.25 0.89
N THR A 8 0.02 -1.44 -0.39
CA THR A 8 -1.35 -1.65 -0.84
C THR A 8 -1.73 -3.10 -0.59
N GLY A 9 -2.97 -3.36 -0.23
CA GLY A 9 -3.39 -4.69 0.15
C GLY A 9 -2.85 -5.12 1.50
N GLY A 10 -2.41 -4.17 2.33
CA GLY A 10 -1.75 -4.45 3.59
C GLY A 10 -2.65 -4.94 4.72
N GLY A 11 -3.96 -4.95 4.50
CA GLY A 11 -4.92 -5.36 5.53
C GLY A 11 -5.06 -6.86 5.72
N SER A 12 -4.48 -7.68 4.87
CA SER A 12 -4.64 -9.13 4.96
C SER A 12 -3.50 -9.89 4.29
N GLY A 13 -3.26 -11.11 4.78
CA GLY A 13 -2.37 -12.08 4.15
C GLY A 13 -0.95 -11.58 3.94
N ILE A 14 -0.48 -11.70 2.71
CA ILE A 14 0.89 -11.36 2.33
C ILE A 14 1.19 -9.88 2.55
N GLY A 15 0.21 -9.01 2.28
CA GLY A 15 0.37 -7.57 2.47
C GLY A 15 0.63 -7.20 3.92
N PHE A 16 -0.11 -7.81 4.85
CA PHE A 16 0.10 -7.57 6.27
C PHE A 16 1.48 -8.06 6.72
N ALA A 17 1.89 -9.25 6.25
CA ALA A 17 3.20 -9.80 6.58
C ALA A 17 4.33 -8.88 6.10
N ALA A 18 4.21 -8.35 4.88
CA ALA A 18 5.18 -7.41 4.33
C ALA A 18 5.22 -6.11 5.15
N ALA A 19 4.04 -5.60 5.53
CA ALA A 19 3.94 -4.39 6.35
C ALA A 19 4.64 -4.57 7.70
N LYS A 20 4.43 -5.73 8.31
CA LYS A 20 5.05 -6.06 9.60
C LYS A 20 6.57 -6.09 9.50
N GLU A 21 7.10 -6.69 8.44
CA GLU A 21 8.54 -6.73 8.21
C GLU A 21 9.12 -5.32 8.01
N ALA A 22 8.47 -4.49 7.21
CA ALA A 22 8.91 -3.12 7.00
C ALA A 22 8.91 -2.33 8.31
N ALA A 23 7.87 -2.50 9.12
CA ALA A 23 7.77 -1.82 10.41
C ALA A 23 8.91 -2.22 11.35
N LYS A 24 9.27 -3.50 11.36
CA LYS A 24 10.39 -4.00 12.17
C LYS A 24 11.73 -3.39 11.75
N LYS A 25 11.86 -3.00 10.49
CA LYS A 25 13.07 -2.37 9.97
C LYS A 25 13.11 -0.86 10.21
N GLY A 26 12.12 -0.33 10.89
CA GLY A 26 12.09 1.07 11.27
C GLY A 26 11.36 1.98 10.30
N TYR A 27 10.64 1.42 9.33
CA TYR A 27 9.83 2.22 8.41
C TYR A 27 8.54 2.69 9.07
N TYR A 28 8.10 3.88 8.68
CA TYR A 28 6.74 4.31 8.94
C TYR A 28 5.85 3.67 7.86
N VAL A 29 4.98 2.76 8.28
CA VAL A 29 4.20 1.94 7.35
C VAL A 29 2.82 2.55 7.12
N MET A 30 2.48 2.76 5.85
CA MET A 30 1.16 3.19 5.46
C MET A 30 0.45 2.01 4.80
N ILE A 31 -0.59 1.52 5.46
CA ILE A 31 -1.36 0.37 4.99
C ILE A 31 -2.56 0.88 4.19
N VAL A 32 -2.65 0.45 2.95
CA VAL A 32 -3.63 0.96 2.00
C VAL A 32 -4.57 -0.16 1.53
N GLY A 33 -5.84 0.15 1.47
CA GLY A 33 -6.85 -0.78 0.98
C GLY A 33 -8.22 -0.14 0.98
N ARG A 34 -9.24 -0.91 0.61
CA ARG A 34 -10.61 -0.42 0.54
C ARG A 34 -11.41 -0.68 1.82
N ASN A 35 -11.06 -1.70 2.58
CA ASN A 35 -11.79 -2.08 3.77
C ASN A 35 -11.19 -1.42 5.01
N GLU A 36 -11.82 -0.34 5.45
CA GLU A 36 -11.33 0.44 6.59
C GLU A 36 -11.24 -0.36 7.88
N LYS A 37 -12.16 -1.29 8.10
CA LYS A 37 -12.13 -2.12 9.31
C LYS A 37 -10.91 -3.02 9.36
N LYS A 38 -10.58 -3.65 8.23
CA LYS A 38 -9.38 -4.49 8.14
C LYS A 38 -8.11 -3.67 8.29
N LEU A 39 -8.09 -2.49 7.69
CA LEU A 39 -6.94 -1.59 7.79
C LEU A 39 -6.72 -1.16 9.24
N ALA A 40 -7.81 -0.76 9.91
CA ALA A 40 -7.72 -0.33 11.30
C ALA A 40 -7.20 -1.44 12.21
N GLY A 41 -7.68 -2.67 12.01
CA GLY A 41 -7.21 -3.83 12.78
C GLY A 41 -5.73 -4.11 12.56
N ALA A 42 -5.27 -4.03 11.31
CA ALA A 42 -3.87 -4.24 10.98
C ALA A 42 -2.97 -3.19 11.61
N VAL A 43 -3.37 -1.91 11.52
CA VAL A 43 -2.61 -0.81 12.13
C VAL A 43 -2.55 -0.97 13.64
N GLU A 44 -3.66 -1.35 14.26
CA GLU A 44 -3.69 -1.55 15.70
C GLU A 44 -2.71 -2.63 16.14
N GLU A 45 -2.64 -3.75 15.41
CA GLU A 45 -1.68 -4.80 15.69
C GLU A 45 -0.23 -4.32 15.58
N LEU A 46 0.08 -3.54 14.55
CA LEU A 46 1.41 -3.00 14.36
C LEU A 46 1.78 -2.04 15.49
N ARG A 47 0.84 -1.21 15.92
CA ARG A 47 1.07 -0.28 17.02
C ARG A 47 1.29 -0.97 18.36
N LYS A 48 0.63 -2.11 18.57
CA LYS A 48 0.83 -2.93 19.77
C LYS A 48 2.27 -3.45 19.87
N ASP A 49 2.89 -3.69 18.72
CA ASP A 49 4.28 -4.13 18.64
C ASP A 49 5.27 -2.97 18.72
N GLY A 50 4.79 -1.76 18.97
CA GLY A 50 5.64 -0.58 19.05
C GLY A 50 6.02 0.02 17.71
N CYS A 51 5.37 -0.39 16.64
CA CYS A 51 5.66 0.08 15.30
C CYS A 51 4.83 1.32 14.94
N GLU A 52 5.39 2.18 14.09
CA GLU A 52 4.65 3.34 13.58
C GLU A 52 3.93 2.94 12.29
N ALA A 53 2.62 3.11 12.28
CA ALA A 53 1.80 2.75 11.12
C ALA A 53 0.53 3.59 11.09
N GLU A 54 0.00 3.78 9.88
CA GLU A 54 -1.31 4.39 9.70
C GLU A 54 -2.06 3.68 8.57
N ALA A 55 -3.37 3.81 8.57
CA ALA A 55 -4.23 3.27 7.53
C ALA A 55 -4.67 4.38 6.59
N TYR A 56 -4.78 4.05 5.32
CA TYR A 56 -5.28 4.98 4.32
C TYR A 56 -6.25 4.22 3.41
N SER A 57 -7.50 4.67 3.37
CA SER A 57 -8.50 4.05 2.50
C SER A 57 -8.33 4.60 1.09
N CYS A 58 -8.06 3.71 0.14
CA CYS A 58 -7.83 4.10 -1.25
C CYS A 58 -8.26 2.98 -2.17
N ASP A 59 -9.00 3.35 -3.22
CA ASP A 59 -9.31 2.44 -4.31
C ASP A 59 -8.24 2.65 -5.39
N VAL A 60 -7.36 1.67 -5.55
CA VAL A 60 -6.24 1.79 -6.52
C VAL A 60 -6.71 1.84 -7.97
N SER A 61 -7.96 1.47 -8.25
CA SER A 61 -8.52 1.64 -9.59
C SER A 61 -8.91 3.10 -9.88
N ASP A 62 -8.95 3.93 -8.86
CA ASP A 62 -9.23 5.37 -8.99
C ASP A 62 -7.90 6.12 -9.03
N ARG A 63 -7.59 6.68 -10.19
CA ARG A 63 -6.32 7.38 -10.41
C ARG A 63 -6.13 8.59 -9.49
N GLU A 64 -7.20 9.36 -9.27
CA GLU A 64 -7.13 10.53 -8.39
C GLU A 64 -6.86 10.14 -6.94
N HIS A 65 -7.45 9.03 -6.49
CA HIS A 65 -7.18 8.49 -5.17
C HIS A 65 -5.71 8.11 -5.01
N CYS A 66 -5.13 7.51 -6.04
CA CYS A 66 -3.72 7.12 -6.00
C CYS A 66 -2.80 8.33 -5.92
N PHE A 67 -3.10 9.39 -6.65
CA PHE A 67 -2.29 10.61 -6.57
C PHE A 67 -2.45 11.31 -5.22
N ALA A 68 -3.65 11.29 -4.63
CA ALA A 68 -3.87 11.83 -3.29
C ALA A 68 -3.08 11.03 -2.26
N LEU A 69 -3.08 9.70 -2.39
CA LEU A 69 -2.30 8.82 -1.53
C LEU A 69 -0.80 9.13 -1.61
N ALA A 70 -0.29 9.30 -2.82
CA ALA A 70 1.14 9.58 -3.02
C ALA A 70 1.54 10.90 -2.36
N ARG A 71 0.71 11.93 -2.51
CA ARG A 71 0.96 13.22 -1.86
C ARG A 71 0.95 13.10 -0.34
N HIS A 72 -0.02 12.38 0.20
CA HIS A 72 -0.11 12.17 1.64
C HIS A 72 1.13 11.42 2.16
N ALA A 73 1.56 10.38 1.46
CA ALA A 73 2.74 9.63 1.84
C ALA A 73 3.99 10.52 1.83
N ALA A 74 4.14 11.36 0.83
CA ALA A 74 5.27 12.28 0.73
C ALA A 74 5.28 13.32 1.86
N GLU A 75 4.10 13.70 2.35
CA GLU A 75 3.98 14.60 3.50
C GLU A 75 4.39 13.95 4.80
N CYS A 76 4.23 12.64 4.91
CA CYS A 76 4.60 11.89 6.12
C CYS A 76 6.11 11.69 6.25
N GLY A 77 6.85 11.68 5.14
CA GLY A 77 8.28 11.50 5.14
C GLY A 77 8.81 11.14 3.77
N ALA A 78 10.01 10.61 3.72
CA ALA A 78 10.62 10.18 2.47
C ALA A 78 10.06 8.81 2.06
N VAL A 79 9.38 8.74 0.93
CA VAL A 79 8.81 7.48 0.43
C VAL A 79 9.94 6.63 -0.14
N LYS A 80 10.37 5.63 0.61
CA LYS A 80 11.49 4.76 0.24
C LYS A 80 11.05 3.45 -0.39
N ALA A 81 9.83 3.01 -0.12
CA ALA A 81 9.34 1.76 -0.69
C ALA A 81 7.83 1.84 -0.89
N VAL A 82 7.39 1.30 -2.00
CA VAL A 82 5.97 1.10 -2.29
C VAL A 82 5.80 -0.36 -2.67
N LEU A 83 5.07 -1.09 -1.83
CA LEU A 83 4.77 -2.49 -2.08
C LEU A 83 3.34 -2.60 -2.57
N HIS A 84 3.19 -2.74 -3.88
CA HIS A 84 1.88 -2.87 -4.48
C HIS A 84 1.51 -4.35 -4.57
N ILE A 85 0.68 -4.79 -3.64
CA ILE A 85 0.22 -6.17 -3.58
C ILE A 85 -1.18 -6.20 -4.17
N ALA A 86 -1.24 -6.46 -5.47
CA ALA A 86 -2.48 -6.57 -6.19
C ALA A 86 -3.05 -7.96 -5.94
N GLY A 87 -4.25 -8.02 -5.49
CA GLY A 87 -4.87 -9.32 -5.28
C GLY A 87 -6.33 -9.19 -4.97
N MET A 88 -7.16 -9.55 -5.93
CA MET A 88 -8.55 -9.86 -5.65
C MET A 88 -8.64 -11.37 -5.66
N SER A 89 -9.39 -11.90 -4.69
CA SER A 89 -9.61 -13.34 -4.65
C SER A 89 -10.27 -13.80 -5.95
N PRO A 90 -9.78 -14.89 -6.56
CA PRO A 90 -10.42 -15.42 -7.78
C PRO A 90 -11.87 -15.87 -7.59
N HIS A 91 -12.34 -15.93 -6.35
CA HIS A 91 -13.73 -16.26 -6.05
C HIS A 91 -14.66 -15.07 -6.14
N MET A 92 -14.15 -13.88 -6.37
CA MET A 92 -14.97 -12.66 -6.29
C MET A 92 -15.42 -12.14 -7.64
N GLY A 93 -15.53 -12.98 -8.65
CA GLY A 93 -16.13 -12.61 -9.91
C GLY A 93 -15.36 -13.04 -11.13
N ASP A 94 -15.59 -12.33 -12.22
CA ASP A 94 -15.02 -12.61 -13.52
C ASP A 94 -13.49 -12.38 -13.49
N ALA A 95 -12.73 -13.39 -13.93
CA ALA A 95 -11.28 -13.31 -13.97
C ALA A 95 -10.79 -12.15 -14.83
N GLU A 96 -11.48 -11.85 -15.93
CA GLU A 96 -11.11 -10.74 -16.79
C GLU A 96 -11.24 -9.40 -16.08
N LYS A 97 -12.33 -9.20 -15.33
CA LYS A 97 -12.51 -7.98 -14.54
C LYS A 97 -11.47 -7.83 -13.46
N ILE A 98 -11.10 -8.95 -12.82
CA ILE A 98 -10.06 -8.97 -11.79
C ILE A 98 -8.71 -8.57 -12.41
N MET A 99 -8.38 -9.12 -13.56
CA MET A 99 -7.14 -8.79 -14.27
C MET A 99 -7.10 -7.33 -14.68
N GLN A 100 -8.21 -6.80 -15.20
CA GLN A 100 -8.28 -5.39 -15.60
C GLN A 100 -8.14 -4.47 -14.40
N ALA A 101 -8.79 -4.77 -13.29
CA ALA A 101 -8.70 -3.96 -12.08
C ALA A 101 -7.28 -3.96 -11.52
N ASN A 102 -6.62 -5.12 -11.52
CA ASN A 102 -5.24 -5.22 -11.04
C ASN A 102 -4.27 -4.48 -11.95
N ALA A 103 -4.43 -4.60 -13.26
CA ALA A 103 -3.58 -3.90 -14.22
C ALA A 103 -3.74 -2.38 -14.10
N LEU A 104 -4.97 -1.91 -14.01
CA LEU A 104 -5.24 -0.49 -13.84
C LEU A 104 -4.67 0.04 -12.52
N GLY A 105 -4.88 -0.72 -11.44
CA GLY A 105 -4.35 -0.35 -10.13
C GLY A 105 -2.82 -0.26 -10.13
N THR A 106 -2.14 -1.19 -10.80
CA THR A 106 -0.69 -1.18 -10.91
C THR A 106 -0.20 0.07 -11.65
N VAL A 107 -0.83 0.39 -12.78
CA VAL A 107 -0.47 1.60 -13.55
C VAL A 107 -0.70 2.85 -12.70
N ASN A 108 -1.84 2.95 -12.04
CA ASN A 108 -2.18 4.11 -11.22
C ASN A 108 -1.18 4.31 -10.08
N ILE A 109 -0.83 3.24 -9.38
CA ILE A 109 0.14 3.30 -8.27
C ILE A 109 1.53 3.69 -8.80
N ASN A 110 1.97 3.07 -9.87
CA ASN A 110 3.29 3.39 -10.44
C ASN A 110 3.37 4.85 -10.88
N ASP A 111 2.36 5.34 -11.58
CA ASP A 111 2.33 6.73 -12.03
C ASP A 111 2.26 7.70 -10.85
N ALA A 112 1.42 7.39 -9.86
CA ALA A 112 1.24 8.27 -8.71
C ALA A 112 2.52 8.42 -7.89
N PHE A 113 3.27 7.35 -7.71
CA PHE A 113 4.47 7.36 -6.87
C PHE A 113 5.75 7.69 -7.63
N PHE A 114 5.70 7.70 -8.95
CA PHE A 114 6.89 7.97 -9.77
C PHE A 114 7.59 9.28 -9.39
N GLU A 115 6.81 10.33 -9.16
CA GLU A 115 7.34 11.66 -8.85
C GLU A 115 7.68 11.85 -7.38
N VAL A 116 7.07 11.06 -6.48
CA VAL A 116 7.24 11.28 -5.03
C VAL A 116 8.22 10.30 -4.40
N ILE A 117 8.60 9.25 -5.10
CA ILE A 117 9.53 8.26 -4.54
C ILE A 117 10.88 8.92 -4.27
N ALA A 118 11.42 8.71 -3.08
CA ALA A 118 12.69 9.31 -2.70
C ALA A 118 13.86 8.63 -3.39
N GLU A 119 14.96 9.36 -3.53
CA GLU A 119 16.19 8.82 -4.09
C GLU A 119 16.59 7.53 -3.35
N GLY A 120 16.89 6.49 -4.10
CA GLY A 120 17.20 5.19 -3.54
C GLY A 120 15.98 4.37 -3.17
N GLY A 121 14.77 4.90 -3.40
CA GLY A 121 13.54 4.17 -3.14
C GLY A 121 13.18 3.24 -4.27
N CYS A 122 12.20 2.36 -4.02
CA CYS A 122 11.76 1.39 -5.03
C CYS A 122 10.25 1.14 -4.94
N VAL A 123 9.69 0.74 -6.08
CA VAL A 123 8.30 0.27 -6.15
C VAL A 123 8.36 -1.21 -6.52
N ILE A 124 7.75 -2.04 -5.70
CA ILE A 124 7.69 -3.49 -5.92
C ILE A 124 6.24 -3.88 -6.18
N ASP A 125 5.99 -4.41 -7.36
CA ASP A 125 4.67 -4.89 -7.73
C ASP A 125 4.65 -6.41 -7.63
N THR A 126 3.65 -6.94 -6.93
CA THR A 126 3.42 -8.38 -6.90
C THR A 126 2.09 -8.68 -7.56
N SER A 127 2.07 -9.72 -8.36
CA SER A 127 0.83 -10.22 -8.95
C SER A 127 0.53 -11.59 -8.37
N SER A 128 -0.68 -11.76 -7.95
CA SER A 128 -1.13 -13.06 -7.42
C SER A 128 -1.91 -13.82 -8.46
#